data_8df4fe4609b2c812124377ec7cfa1616
#
_entry.id   8df4fe4609b2c812124377ec7cfa1616
#
_cell.length_a   1.000
_cell.length_b   1.000
_cell.length_c   1.000
_cell.angle_alpha   90.00
_cell.angle_beta   90.00
_cell.angle_gamma   90.00
#
_symmetry.space_group_name_H-M   'P 1'
#
loop_
_entity.id
_entity.type
_entity.pdbx_description
1 polymer ?
#
loop_
_entity_poly.entity_id
_entity_poly.type
_entity_poly.pdbx_seq_one_letter_code
_entity_poly.pdbx_strand_id
1 'polypeptide(L)'
;MPSKRKRGNAYELRASCGFNAKGKRIMKTRTWKPPYGMTEAQAEKEATRQAFLFEEEIRRGEVLDQSTRMEDFLVKWLHNYAEKQLRATTLTGYKSMLPRINAAFGKMKISDIRPTHLLAFYDNLSDVGVRGDEYFTATELVGELAAERFATRKAFFTAAGISKRTSQSMFAGGKVTGDTAERVCAVLGADFDALFTADEGGTLSANTIRHYHRLLSVIFSTAVSWQVIYSNPCERVKPPKMRRKESRYLDEDGVAEVVAALSDEPYDYSVMVRMLIYSGLRRGELLGLEWSDLNVQTGCISVERSLLYSPERGVFVDDTKTDGSHRILRLPKSALDLLEEYRAWQEGRKAELGSLWQESDRIFTAWDGGMLNPEALSKWFHKFIVRKGLPDVSIHGLRHTNATLLIAGGVPLKTVSSRLGHSSISTTGNIYAHAIRSADEAAADTLEDILGKKDEDF
;
A
#
# COMPACT_ATOMS: atom_id res chain seq x y z
N MET A 1 46.92 17.71 -3.27
CA MET A 1 47.72 16.70 -3.98
C MET A 1 47.47 15.34 -3.37
N PRO A 2 47.34 14.28 -4.17
CA PRO A 2 47.22 12.95 -3.65
C PRO A 2 48.50 12.56 -2.93
N SER A 3 48.36 11.68 -1.93
CA SER A 3 49.53 11.18 -1.18
C SER A 3 49.48 9.66 -1.20
N LYS A 4 50.69 9.08 -1.09
CA LYS A 4 50.88 7.62 -0.98
C LYS A 4 51.66 7.30 0.29
N ARG A 5 51.38 6.15 0.90
CA ARG A 5 52.13 5.62 2.06
C ARG A 5 52.36 4.15 1.85
N LYS A 6 53.64 3.70 1.93
CA LYS A 6 53.98 2.28 1.85
C LYS A 6 53.54 1.57 3.13
N ARG A 7 52.86 0.40 2.98
CA ARG A 7 52.45 -0.48 4.06
C ARG A 7 52.81 -1.92 3.68
N GLY A 8 53.94 -2.39 4.11
CA GLY A 8 54.48 -3.70 3.70
C GLY A 8 54.64 -3.76 2.18
N ASN A 9 54.06 -4.78 1.54
CA ASN A 9 54.09 -4.99 0.10
C ASN A 9 52.99 -4.24 -0.67
N ALA A 10 52.29 -3.25 -0.05
CA ALA A 10 51.23 -2.45 -0.67
C ALA A 10 51.43 -0.97 -0.43
N TYR A 11 50.76 -0.15 -1.23
CA TYR A 11 50.71 1.30 -1.07
C TYR A 11 49.28 1.73 -0.73
N GLU A 12 49.14 2.53 0.32
CA GLU A 12 47.91 3.24 0.66
C GLU A 12 47.88 4.58 -0.07
N LEU A 13 47.00 4.67 -1.05
CA LEU A 13 46.78 5.91 -1.83
C LEU A 13 45.72 6.75 -1.10
N ARG A 14 45.96 8.07 -0.99
CA ARG A 14 45.04 8.99 -0.30
C ARG A 14 44.77 10.21 -1.16
N ALA A 15 43.52 10.57 -1.32
CA ALA A 15 43.12 11.77 -2.01
C ALA A 15 41.92 12.45 -1.32
N SER A 16 41.81 13.77 -1.54
CA SER A 16 40.74 14.58 -0.95
C SER A 16 39.48 14.48 -1.77
N CYS A 17 38.33 14.29 -1.08
CA CYS A 17 36.98 14.28 -1.66
C CYS A 17 36.21 15.58 -1.28
N GLY A 18 36.89 16.69 -1.04
CA GLY A 18 36.26 17.94 -0.63
C GLY A 18 36.15 18.09 0.89
N PHE A 19 35.19 18.88 1.33
CA PHE A 19 34.96 19.20 2.74
C PHE A 19 33.52 18.81 3.14
N ASN A 20 33.31 18.40 4.37
CA ASN A 20 31.98 18.18 4.92
C ASN A 20 31.31 19.51 5.28
N ALA A 21 30.02 19.48 5.65
CA ALA A 21 29.24 20.66 6.06
C ALA A 21 29.83 21.43 7.29
N LYS A 22 30.77 20.80 8.02
CA LYS A 22 31.50 21.41 9.15
C LYS A 22 32.86 21.91 8.74
N GLY A 23 33.17 22.01 7.45
CA GLY A 23 34.47 22.50 6.92
C GLY A 23 35.63 21.49 7.10
N LYS A 24 35.41 20.27 7.59
CA LYS A 24 36.46 19.26 7.73
C LYS A 24 36.69 18.53 6.42
N ARG A 25 37.97 18.44 6.01
CA ARG A 25 38.39 17.73 4.80
C ARG A 25 38.05 16.24 4.83
N ILE A 26 37.39 15.76 3.79
CA ILE A 26 37.06 14.35 3.62
C ILE A 26 38.18 13.71 2.81
N MET A 27 38.80 12.66 3.36
CA MET A 27 39.85 11.91 2.67
C MET A 27 39.35 10.53 2.32
N LYS A 28 39.58 10.09 1.08
CA LYS A 28 39.39 8.70 0.65
C LYS A 28 40.72 8.00 0.51
N THR A 29 40.72 6.70 0.78
CA THR A 29 41.91 5.84 0.72
C THR A 29 41.63 4.63 -0.12
N ARG A 30 42.68 4.18 -0.89
CA ARG A 30 42.64 2.93 -1.67
C ARG A 30 43.97 2.22 -1.47
N THR A 31 43.93 0.91 -1.27
CA THR A 31 45.14 0.08 -1.23
C THR A 31 45.45 -0.43 -2.63
N TRP A 32 46.68 -0.18 -3.10
CA TRP A 32 47.19 -0.69 -4.35
C TRP A 32 48.38 -1.65 -4.06
N LYS A 33 48.36 -2.82 -4.67
CA LYS A 33 49.47 -3.80 -4.57
C LYS A 33 50.23 -3.85 -5.89
N PRO A 34 51.56 -3.70 -5.89
CA PRO A 34 52.36 -3.89 -7.09
C PRO A 34 52.18 -5.30 -7.66
N PRO A 35 52.10 -5.45 -8.99
CA PRO A 35 52.16 -6.73 -9.66
C PRO A 35 53.47 -7.47 -9.34
N TYR A 36 53.41 -8.80 -9.35
CA TYR A 36 54.61 -9.65 -9.15
C TYR A 36 55.68 -9.35 -10.18
N GLY A 37 56.95 -9.23 -9.75
CA GLY A 37 58.08 -8.94 -10.63
C GLY A 37 58.44 -7.47 -10.78
N MET A 38 57.70 -6.54 -10.18
CA MET A 38 58.06 -5.10 -10.16
C MET A 38 59.18 -4.84 -9.16
N THR A 39 60.20 -4.07 -9.59
CA THR A 39 61.23 -3.55 -8.67
C THR A 39 60.63 -2.48 -7.75
N GLU A 40 61.23 -2.26 -6.59
CA GLU A 40 60.73 -1.26 -5.62
C GLU A 40 60.66 0.14 -6.22
N ALA A 41 61.61 0.55 -7.01
CA ALA A 41 61.61 1.83 -7.70
C ALA A 41 60.50 1.96 -8.74
N GLN A 42 60.21 0.89 -9.47
CA GLN A 42 59.08 0.85 -10.42
C GLN A 42 57.75 0.86 -9.68
N ALA A 43 57.61 0.09 -8.58
CA ALA A 43 56.41 0.10 -7.77
C ALA A 43 56.11 1.48 -7.14
N GLU A 44 57.14 2.20 -6.72
CA GLU A 44 57.00 3.53 -6.16
C GLU A 44 56.54 4.58 -7.19
N LYS A 45 57.12 4.51 -8.41
CA LYS A 45 56.72 5.38 -9.52
C LYS A 45 55.28 5.11 -9.95
N GLU A 46 54.91 3.82 -10.06
CA GLU A 46 53.56 3.42 -10.44
C GLU A 46 52.55 3.76 -9.34
N ALA A 47 52.88 3.60 -8.06
CA ALA A 47 52.04 4.01 -6.94
C ALA A 47 51.72 5.50 -6.96
N THR A 48 52.71 6.36 -7.41
CA THR A 48 52.48 7.77 -7.60
C THR A 48 51.46 8.03 -8.72
N ARG A 49 51.61 7.35 -9.84
CA ARG A 49 50.70 7.43 -10.97
C ARG A 49 49.30 6.97 -10.56
N GLN A 50 49.19 5.85 -9.86
CA GLN A 50 47.90 5.35 -9.34
C GLN A 50 47.26 6.31 -8.34
N ALA A 51 48.03 7.05 -7.54
CA ALA A 51 47.50 8.05 -6.63
C ALA A 51 46.91 9.25 -7.39
N PHE A 52 47.54 9.70 -8.50
CA PHE A 52 46.98 10.73 -9.36
C PHE A 52 45.70 10.25 -10.08
N LEU A 53 45.69 9.04 -10.62
CA LEU A 53 44.50 8.45 -11.24
C LEU A 53 43.37 8.36 -10.22
N PHE A 54 43.67 7.97 -8.99
CA PHE A 54 42.68 7.88 -7.90
C PHE A 54 42.12 9.27 -7.54
N GLU A 55 42.96 10.32 -7.51
CA GLU A 55 42.46 11.69 -7.31
C GLU A 55 41.59 12.17 -8.47
N GLU A 56 41.92 11.79 -9.70
CA GLU A 56 41.12 12.12 -10.87
C GLU A 56 39.76 11.42 -10.88
N GLU A 57 39.73 10.13 -10.52
CA GLU A 57 38.50 9.34 -10.31
C GLU A 57 37.61 9.98 -9.22
N ILE A 58 38.21 10.46 -8.10
CA ILE A 58 37.48 11.19 -7.06
C ILE A 58 36.90 12.48 -7.60
N ARG A 59 37.69 13.25 -8.40
CA ARG A 59 37.25 14.52 -8.98
C ARG A 59 36.10 14.33 -9.97
N ARG A 60 36.08 13.22 -10.70
CA ARG A 60 34.99 12.81 -11.61
C ARG A 60 33.79 12.24 -10.87
N GLY A 61 33.85 12.05 -9.54
CA GLY A 61 32.80 11.42 -8.77
C GLY A 61 32.74 9.89 -8.95
N GLU A 62 33.75 9.27 -9.53
CA GLU A 62 33.80 7.84 -9.85
C GLU A 62 34.20 6.97 -8.64
N VAL A 63 34.63 7.56 -7.55
CA VAL A 63 35.02 6.82 -6.33
C VAL A 63 33.85 6.72 -5.37
N LEU A 64 33.23 5.58 -5.36
CA LEU A 64 32.08 5.28 -4.49
C LEU A 64 32.52 4.96 -3.06
N ASP A 65 31.63 5.21 -2.09
CA ASP A 65 31.80 4.74 -0.72
C ASP A 65 31.36 3.27 -0.62
N GLN A 66 32.24 2.37 -1.01
CA GLN A 66 31.97 0.92 -0.98
C GLN A 66 31.94 0.31 0.43
N SER A 67 32.09 1.11 1.49
CA SER A 67 32.10 0.61 2.87
C SER A 67 30.71 0.64 3.52
N THR A 68 29.77 1.40 2.96
CA THR A 68 28.43 1.61 3.54
C THR A 68 27.63 0.31 3.56
N ARG A 69 27.18 -0.11 4.75
CA ARG A 69 26.25 -1.24 4.92
C ARG A 69 24.84 -0.83 4.53
N MET A 70 24.04 -1.83 4.15
CA MET A 70 22.63 -1.59 3.78
C MET A 70 21.83 -0.99 4.94
N GLU A 71 22.02 -1.45 6.17
CA GLU A 71 21.35 -0.90 7.37
C GLU A 71 21.64 0.59 7.58
N ASP A 72 22.90 1.01 7.44
CA ASP A 72 23.30 2.42 7.58
C ASP A 72 22.74 3.27 6.42
N PHE A 73 22.72 2.70 5.22
CA PHE A 73 22.14 3.36 4.06
C PHE A 73 20.62 3.54 4.21
N LEU A 74 19.90 2.55 4.70
CA LEU A 74 18.45 2.62 4.93
C LEU A 74 18.08 3.73 5.88
N VAL A 75 18.82 3.92 6.98
CA VAL A 75 18.60 5.03 7.92
C VAL A 75 18.76 6.38 7.22
N LYS A 76 19.84 6.56 6.45
CA LYS A 76 20.07 7.79 5.69
C LYS A 76 19.02 8.01 4.61
N TRP A 77 18.63 6.94 3.91
CA TRP A 77 17.61 6.96 2.87
C TRP A 77 16.24 7.36 3.42
N LEU A 78 15.85 6.79 4.56
CA LEU A 78 14.60 7.17 5.25
C LEU A 78 14.57 8.66 5.57
N HIS A 79 15.60 9.16 6.27
CA HIS A 79 15.63 10.53 6.75
C HIS A 79 15.80 11.56 5.62
N ASN A 80 16.69 11.29 4.65
CA ASN A 80 17.07 12.29 3.64
C ASN A 80 16.20 12.25 2.38
N TYR A 81 15.56 11.12 2.10
CA TYR A 81 14.74 10.93 0.90
C TYR A 81 13.29 10.61 1.25
N ALA A 82 13.04 9.49 1.94
CA ALA A 82 11.70 8.95 2.06
C ALA A 82 10.76 9.87 2.84
N GLU A 83 11.18 10.39 4.00
CA GLU A 83 10.39 11.28 4.85
C GLU A 83 10.14 12.66 4.21
N LYS A 84 11.00 13.09 3.29
CA LYS A 84 10.88 14.39 2.65
C LYS A 84 10.12 14.37 1.32
N GLN A 85 10.18 13.25 0.60
CA GLN A 85 9.69 13.19 -0.78
C GLN A 85 8.49 12.24 -0.98
N LEU A 86 8.29 11.28 -0.05
CA LEU A 86 7.21 10.32 -0.20
C LEU A 86 5.96 10.76 0.55
N ARG A 87 4.80 10.42 0.00
CA ARG A 87 3.53 10.62 0.68
C ARG A 87 3.43 9.74 1.92
N ALA A 88 2.73 10.22 2.95
CA ALA A 88 2.59 9.55 4.25
C ALA A 88 2.17 8.07 4.12
N THR A 89 1.18 7.76 3.29
CA THR A 89 0.71 6.39 3.08
C THR A 89 1.76 5.48 2.41
N THR A 90 2.54 6.02 1.46
CA THR A 90 3.64 5.29 0.81
C THR A 90 4.76 5.04 1.81
N LEU A 91 5.11 6.05 2.60
CA LEU A 91 6.14 5.96 3.64
C LEU A 91 5.77 4.91 4.69
N THR A 92 4.52 4.91 5.19
CA THR A 92 4.02 3.90 6.14
C THR A 92 4.14 2.48 5.54
N GLY A 93 3.71 2.30 4.27
CA GLY A 93 3.86 1.02 3.58
C GLY A 93 5.31 0.59 3.43
N TYR A 94 6.21 1.51 3.11
CA TYR A 94 7.64 1.19 3.02
C TYR A 94 8.26 0.88 4.38
N LYS A 95 7.95 1.67 5.41
CA LYS A 95 8.42 1.40 6.79
C LYS A 95 8.03 0.00 7.27
N SER A 96 6.84 -0.49 6.95
CA SER A 96 6.41 -1.86 7.31
C SER A 96 7.21 -2.97 6.60
N MET A 97 7.82 -2.67 5.45
CA MET A 97 8.60 -3.64 4.65
C MET A 97 10.11 -3.63 5.00
N LEU A 98 10.62 -2.52 5.52
CA LEU A 98 12.04 -2.35 5.83
C LEU A 98 12.62 -3.36 6.83
N PRO A 99 11.93 -3.79 7.90
CA PRO A 99 12.47 -4.78 8.85
C PRO A 99 12.92 -6.06 8.15
N ARG A 100 12.14 -6.58 7.21
CA ARG A 100 12.44 -7.80 6.47
C ARG A 100 13.59 -7.60 5.47
N ILE A 101 13.65 -6.45 4.81
CA ILE A 101 14.79 -6.06 3.97
C ILE A 101 16.07 -5.94 4.80
N ASN A 102 15.97 -5.33 5.97
CA ASN A 102 17.11 -5.16 6.87
C ASN A 102 17.60 -6.51 7.44
N ALA A 103 16.70 -7.43 7.76
CA ALA A 103 17.06 -8.78 8.19
C ALA A 103 17.83 -9.54 7.08
N ALA A 104 17.42 -9.39 5.82
CA ALA A 104 18.06 -10.07 4.68
C ALA A 104 19.40 -9.44 4.26
N PHE A 105 19.47 -8.12 4.21
CA PHE A 105 20.57 -7.40 3.56
C PHE A 105 21.33 -6.44 4.50
N GLY A 106 20.81 -6.13 5.68
CA GLY A 106 21.31 -5.05 6.55
C GLY A 106 22.81 -5.11 6.82
N LYS A 107 23.33 -6.29 7.11
CA LYS A 107 24.75 -6.52 7.40
C LYS A 107 25.66 -6.53 6.16
N MET A 108 25.09 -6.64 4.96
CA MET A 108 25.85 -6.62 3.71
C MET A 108 26.24 -5.19 3.33
N LYS A 109 27.39 -5.04 2.68
CA LYS A 109 27.71 -3.79 2.00
C LYS A 109 26.76 -3.62 0.83
N ILE A 110 26.21 -2.43 0.64
CA ILE A 110 25.24 -2.18 -0.43
C ILE A 110 25.84 -2.43 -1.83
N SER A 111 27.14 -2.23 -2.00
CA SER A 111 27.91 -2.53 -3.21
C SER A 111 28.03 -4.04 -3.53
N ASP A 112 27.86 -4.89 -2.53
CA ASP A 112 28.06 -6.34 -2.66
C ASP A 112 26.72 -7.06 -2.91
N ILE A 113 25.59 -6.33 -2.84
CA ILE A 113 24.26 -6.89 -3.12
C ILE A 113 24.12 -7.08 -4.63
N ARG A 114 23.98 -8.34 -5.05
CA ARG A 114 23.91 -8.78 -6.44
C ARG A 114 22.51 -9.26 -6.82
N PRO A 115 22.19 -9.35 -8.12
CA PRO A 115 20.92 -9.91 -8.60
C PRO A 115 20.57 -11.28 -8.01
N THR A 116 21.56 -12.14 -7.77
CA THR A 116 21.38 -13.48 -7.17
C THR A 116 20.86 -13.40 -5.73
N HIS A 117 21.30 -12.41 -4.95
CA HIS A 117 20.79 -12.20 -3.58
C HIS A 117 19.33 -11.76 -3.59
N LEU A 118 18.93 -10.95 -4.58
CA LEU A 118 17.54 -10.52 -4.74
C LEU A 118 16.62 -11.68 -5.14
N LEU A 119 17.08 -12.56 -6.03
CA LEU A 119 16.34 -13.76 -6.40
C LEU A 119 16.14 -14.67 -5.19
N ALA A 120 17.21 -14.98 -4.43
CA ALA A 120 17.11 -15.77 -3.21
C ALA A 120 16.17 -15.13 -2.17
N PHE A 121 16.16 -13.80 -2.07
CA PHE A 121 15.22 -13.08 -1.20
C PHE A 121 13.77 -13.24 -1.65
N TYR A 122 13.49 -13.17 -2.96
CA TYR A 122 12.12 -13.35 -3.48
C TYR A 122 11.65 -14.80 -3.35
N ASP A 123 12.54 -15.78 -3.52
CA ASP A 123 12.25 -17.18 -3.29
C ASP A 123 11.89 -17.41 -1.82
N ASN A 124 12.70 -16.89 -0.90
CA ASN A 124 12.40 -16.95 0.55
C ASN A 124 11.07 -16.26 0.89
N LEU A 125 10.73 -15.12 0.25
CA LEU A 125 9.43 -14.47 0.45
C LEU A 125 8.25 -15.32 -0.08
N SER A 126 8.51 -16.27 -0.95
CA SER A 126 7.53 -17.20 -1.53
C SER A 126 7.35 -18.47 -0.69
N ASP A 127 8.26 -18.72 0.26
CA ASP A 127 8.23 -19.91 1.11
C ASP A 127 7.04 -19.88 2.09
N VAL A 128 6.55 -21.05 2.44
CA VAL A 128 5.51 -21.23 3.45
C VAL A 128 6.05 -20.77 4.81
N GLY A 129 5.26 -20.06 5.59
CA GLY A 129 5.67 -19.54 6.91
C GLY A 129 6.29 -18.15 6.92
N VAL A 130 6.72 -17.60 5.77
CA VAL A 130 7.36 -16.27 5.70
C VAL A 130 6.39 -15.11 5.93
N ARG A 131 5.09 -15.35 6.00
CA ARG A 131 4.09 -14.30 6.21
C ARG A 131 4.18 -13.60 7.56
N GLY A 132 5.16 -13.98 8.40
CA GLY A 132 5.60 -13.20 9.57
C GLY A 132 4.60 -13.02 10.72
N ASP A 133 3.36 -13.30 10.49
CA ASP A 133 2.37 -13.48 11.51
C ASP A 133 2.32 -14.99 11.79
N GLU A 134 3.12 -15.46 12.73
CA GLU A 134 2.93 -16.79 13.29
C GLU A 134 1.57 -16.80 13.96
N TYR A 135 0.58 -17.29 13.25
CA TYR A 135 -0.73 -17.52 13.78
C TYR A 135 -0.81 -18.94 14.33
N PHE A 136 -1.49 -19.05 15.44
CA PHE A 136 -1.68 -20.29 16.14
C PHE A 136 -3.17 -20.54 16.34
N THR A 137 -3.59 -21.78 16.19
CA THR A 137 -4.97 -22.21 16.48
C THR A 137 -4.97 -22.94 17.82
N ALA A 138 -5.85 -22.50 18.71
CA ALA A 138 -5.99 -23.14 20.02
C ALA A 138 -6.54 -24.56 19.87
N THR A 139 -5.95 -25.51 20.59
CA THR A 139 -6.48 -26.86 20.74
C THR A 139 -7.69 -26.86 21.67
N GLU A 140 -8.46 -27.95 21.72
CA GLU A 140 -9.60 -28.10 22.64
C GLU A 140 -9.16 -27.96 24.10
N LEU A 141 -7.92 -28.38 24.42
CA LEU A 141 -7.32 -28.32 25.75
C LEU A 141 -7.30 -26.90 26.35
N VAL A 142 -7.17 -25.86 25.52
CA VAL A 142 -7.29 -24.47 25.99
C VAL A 142 -8.66 -24.20 26.60
N GLY A 143 -9.72 -24.75 25.97
CA GLY A 143 -11.10 -24.64 26.48
C GLY A 143 -11.32 -25.38 27.81
N GLU A 144 -10.79 -26.57 27.89
CA GLU A 144 -10.88 -27.43 29.08
C GLU A 144 -10.16 -26.81 30.28
N LEU A 145 -8.89 -26.45 30.13
CA LEU A 145 -8.09 -25.83 31.20
C LEU A 145 -8.63 -24.45 31.59
N ALA A 146 -9.15 -23.67 30.64
CA ALA A 146 -9.78 -22.39 30.98
C ALA A 146 -11.05 -22.57 31.79
N ALA A 147 -11.86 -23.62 31.53
CA ALA A 147 -13.07 -23.94 32.30
C ALA A 147 -12.74 -24.52 33.69
N GLU A 148 -11.66 -25.28 33.83
CA GLU A 148 -11.20 -25.85 35.10
C GLU A 148 -10.63 -24.75 36.03
N ARG A 149 -9.84 -23.82 35.51
CA ARG A 149 -9.08 -22.85 36.32
C ARG A 149 -9.79 -21.50 36.57
N PHE A 150 -10.79 -21.19 35.75
CA PHE A 150 -11.49 -19.90 35.84
C PHE A 150 -13.00 -20.07 35.92
N ALA A 151 -13.63 -19.42 36.90
CA ALA A 151 -15.07 -19.47 37.12
C ALA A 151 -15.88 -18.90 35.92
N THR A 152 -15.28 -18.05 35.12
CA THR A 152 -15.93 -17.47 33.93
C THR A 152 -14.91 -17.24 32.80
N ARG A 153 -15.37 -17.29 31.56
CA ARG A 153 -14.54 -16.88 30.40
C ARG A 153 -14.03 -15.45 30.53
N LYS A 154 -14.79 -14.55 31.19
CA LYS A 154 -14.37 -13.17 31.46
C LYS A 154 -13.15 -13.12 32.37
N ALA A 155 -13.13 -13.91 33.44
CA ALA A 155 -11.98 -13.97 34.33
C ALA A 155 -10.72 -14.47 33.60
N PHE A 156 -10.86 -15.50 32.76
CA PHE A 156 -9.78 -16.05 31.95
C PHE A 156 -9.17 -15.01 31.00
N PHE A 157 -9.97 -14.37 30.15
CA PHE A 157 -9.38 -13.45 29.17
C PHE A 157 -8.87 -12.14 29.82
N THR A 158 -9.41 -11.76 30.97
CA THR A 158 -8.85 -10.65 31.76
C THR A 158 -7.48 -11.02 32.33
N ALA A 159 -7.33 -12.22 32.85
CA ALA A 159 -6.05 -12.72 33.37
C ALA A 159 -4.99 -12.85 32.25
N ALA A 160 -5.39 -13.34 31.07
CA ALA A 160 -4.52 -13.45 29.91
C ALA A 160 -4.24 -12.11 29.21
N GLY A 161 -4.86 -11.02 29.65
CA GLY A 161 -4.70 -9.69 29.02
C GLY A 161 -5.15 -9.64 27.55
N ILE A 162 -6.14 -10.48 27.18
CA ILE A 162 -6.68 -10.55 25.82
C ILE A 162 -8.08 -9.95 25.75
N SER A 163 -8.44 -9.39 24.58
CA SER A 163 -9.78 -8.82 24.41
C SER A 163 -10.87 -9.92 24.41
N LYS A 164 -12.09 -9.54 24.84
CA LYS A 164 -13.26 -10.43 24.71
C LYS A 164 -13.41 -10.99 23.31
N ARG A 165 -13.18 -10.16 22.30
CA ARG A 165 -13.27 -10.54 20.87
C ARG A 165 -12.20 -11.57 20.49
N THR A 166 -10.95 -11.34 20.92
CA THR A 166 -9.84 -12.27 20.66
C THR A 166 -10.13 -13.62 21.31
N SER A 167 -10.61 -13.62 22.56
CA SER A 167 -10.99 -14.83 23.29
C SER A 167 -12.14 -15.57 22.57
N GLN A 168 -13.20 -14.88 22.16
CA GLN A 168 -14.30 -15.48 21.41
C GLN A 168 -13.85 -16.08 20.08
N SER A 169 -13.00 -15.37 19.33
CA SER A 169 -12.43 -15.88 18.08
C SER A 169 -11.61 -17.13 18.32
N MET A 170 -10.74 -17.12 19.32
CA MET A 170 -9.87 -18.25 19.67
C MET A 170 -10.68 -19.51 20.00
N PHE A 171 -11.73 -19.41 20.84
CA PHE A 171 -12.61 -20.53 21.18
C PHE A 171 -13.50 -20.98 20.01
N ALA A 172 -13.65 -20.16 18.97
CA ALA A 172 -14.36 -20.52 17.74
C ALA A 172 -13.41 -21.07 16.65
N GLY A 173 -12.18 -21.47 17.00
CA GLY A 173 -11.16 -21.96 16.06
C GLY A 173 -10.47 -20.86 15.26
N GLY A 174 -10.64 -19.61 15.64
CA GLY A 174 -9.94 -18.47 15.00
C GLY A 174 -8.49 -18.39 15.45
N LYS A 175 -7.66 -17.91 14.54
CA LYS A 175 -6.21 -17.79 14.72
C LYS A 175 -5.85 -16.64 15.65
N VAL A 176 -4.82 -16.85 16.49
CA VAL A 176 -4.22 -15.84 17.38
C VAL A 176 -2.75 -15.66 17.06
N THR A 177 -2.19 -14.49 17.41
CA THR A 177 -0.75 -14.22 17.26
C THR A 177 0.06 -14.97 18.33
N GLY A 178 1.35 -15.20 18.06
CA GLY A 178 2.28 -15.85 19.01
C GLY A 178 2.28 -15.18 20.39
N ASP A 179 2.37 -13.85 20.46
CA ASP A 179 2.26 -13.08 21.70
C ASP A 179 0.95 -13.36 22.49
N THR A 180 -0.16 -13.52 21.77
CA THR A 180 -1.44 -13.87 22.41
C THR A 180 -1.42 -15.32 22.91
N ALA A 181 -0.86 -16.25 22.13
CA ALA A 181 -0.72 -17.64 22.50
C ALA A 181 0.19 -17.81 23.73
N GLU A 182 1.33 -17.14 23.75
CA GLU A 182 2.27 -17.13 24.90
C GLU A 182 1.60 -16.63 26.19
N ARG A 183 0.84 -15.54 26.10
CA ARG A 183 0.08 -15.02 27.29
C ARG A 183 -0.97 -16.01 27.77
N VAL A 184 -1.64 -16.72 26.89
CA VAL A 184 -2.59 -17.76 27.25
C VAL A 184 -1.86 -18.94 27.91
N CYS A 185 -0.73 -19.39 27.36
CA CYS A 185 0.10 -20.44 27.94
C CYS A 185 0.59 -20.08 29.35
N ALA A 186 1.06 -18.84 29.54
CA ALA A 186 1.53 -18.36 30.83
C ALA A 186 0.41 -18.40 31.90
N VAL A 187 -0.81 -18.04 31.53
CA VAL A 187 -1.96 -18.02 32.46
C VAL A 187 -2.52 -19.43 32.72
N LEU A 188 -2.49 -20.30 31.71
CA LEU A 188 -2.91 -21.70 31.86
C LEU A 188 -1.80 -22.60 32.41
N GLY A 189 -0.55 -22.13 32.50
CA GLY A 189 0.59 -22.88 33.05
C GLY A 189 0.78 -24.22 32.35
N ALA A 190 0.60 -24.27 31.04
CA ALA A 190 0.71 -25.47 30.21
C ALA A 190 1.63 -25.19 29.01
N ASP A 191 2.19 -26.25 28.45
CA ASP A 191 3.14 -26.18 27.37
C ASP A 191 2.51 -25.62 26.09
N PHE A 192 3.30 -24.84 25.34
CA PHE A 192 2.81 -24.15 24.15
C PHE A 192 2.33 -25.11 23.06
N ASP A 193 3.10 -26.17 22.79
CA ASP A 193 2.80 -27.16 21.75
C ASP A 193 1.58 -28.04 22.11
N ALA A 194 1.23 -28.13 23.38
CA ALA A 194 0.00 -28.80 23.83
C ALA A 194 -1.26 -27.93 23.66
N LEU A 195 -1.11 -26.61 23.82
CA LEU A 195 -2.21 -25.66 23.78
C LEU A 195 -2.48 -25.09 22.41
N PHE A 196 -1.46 -24.99 21.56
CA PHE A 196 -1.56 -24.36 20.27
C PHE A 196 -0.90 -25.17 19.17
N THR A 197 -1.57 -25.25 18.02
CA THR A 197 -0.98 -25.74 16.78
C THR A 197 -0.56 -24.56 15.93
N ALA A 198 0.70 -24.58 15.44
CA ALA A 198 1.16 -23.58 14.49
C ALA A 198 0.30 -23.66 13.21
N ASP A 199 -0.19 -22.51 12.78
CA ASP A 199 -0.76 -22.42 11.44
C ASP A 199 0.40 -22.37 10.45
N GLU A 200 0.40 -23.26 9.46
CA GLU A 200 1.33 -23.14 8.34
C GLU A 200 1.12 -21.77 7.69
N GLY A 201 1.93 -20.79 8.08
CA GLY A 201 1.81 -19.43 7.64
C GLY A 201 1.76 -19.38 6.12
N GLY A 202 0.77 -18.68 5.57
CA GLY A 202 0.60 -18.59 4.12
C GLY A 202 1.81 -17.92 3.45
N THR A 203 2.01 -18.22 2.17
CA THR A 203 3.01 -17.57 1.32
C THR A 203 2.64 -16.09 1.07
N LEU A 204 3.63 -15.24 0.82
CA LEU A 204 3.35 -13.89 0.34
C LEU A 204 2.87 -13.93 -1.11
N SER A 205 1.87 -13.11 -1.42
CA SER A 205 1.37 -13.02 -2.79
C SER A 205 2.44 -12.46 -3.74
N ALA A 206 2.42 -12.87 -5.01
CA ALA A 206 3.29 -12.32 -6.05
C ALA A 206 3.21 -10.79 -6.11
N ASN A 207 2.03 -10.20 -5.82
CA ASN A 207 1.88 -8.74 -5.75
C ASN A 207 2.68 -8.14 -4.59
N THR A 208 2.65 -8.77 -3.41
CA THR A 208 3.43 -8.32 -2.24
C THR A 208 4.94 -8.39 -2.55
N ILE A 209 5.41 -9.47 -3.17
CA ILE A 209 6.83 -9.61 -3.57
C ILE A 209 7.22 -8.52 -4.57
N ARG A 210 6.34 -8.17 -5.52
CA ARG A 210 6.56 -7.03 -6.43
C ARG A 210 6.62 -5.68 -5.72
N HIS A 211 5.91 -5.50 -4.61
CA HIS A 211 6.07 -4.30 -3.78
C HIS A 211 7.45 -4.24 -3.13
N TYR A 212 7.98 -5.36 -2.62
CA TYR A 212 9.37 -5.43 -2.15
C TYR A 212 10.36 -5.10 -3.26
N HIS A 213 10.18 -5.66 -4.46
CA HIS A 213 11.03 -5.34 -5.61
C HIS A 213 11.02 -3.84 -5.95
N ARG A 214 9.83 -3.21 -5.98
CA ARG A 214 9.71 -1.77 -6.22
C ARG A 214 10.43 -0.95 -5.16
N LEU A 215 10.23 -1.27 -3.89
CA LEU A 215 10.92 -0.58 -2.80
C LEU A 215 12.44 -0.72 -2.91
N LEU A 216 12.96 -1.94 -3.10
CA LEU A 216 14.39 -2.19 -3.31
C LEU A 216 14.92 -1.43 -4.53
N SER A 217 14.16 -1.41 -5.64
CA SER A 217 14.53 -0.66 -6.83
C SER A 217 14.65 0.85 -6.55
N VAL A 218 13.73 1.44 -5.79
CA VAL A 218 13.81 2.86 -5.38
C VAL A 218 15.03 3.10 -4.49
N ILE A 219 15.28 2.23 -3.51
CA ILE A 219 16.43 2.32 -2.60
C ILE A 219 17.74 2.28 -3.39
N PHE A 220 17.91 1.29 -4.29
CA PHE A 220 19.14 1.15 -5.09
C PHE A 220 19.28 2.27 -6.13
N SER A 221 18.19 2.73 -6.76
CA SER A 221 18.25 3.90 -7.65
C SER A 221 18.69 5.16 -6.91
N THR A 222 18.22 5.35 -5.67
CA THR A 222 18.70 6.45 -4.82
C THR A 222 20.18 6.26 -4.48
N ALA A 223 20.62 5.02 -4.20
CA ALA A 223 22.03 4.73 -3.94
C ALA A 223 22.94 5.02 -5.17
N VAL A 224 22.45 4.77 -6.39
CA VAL A 224 23.11 5.17 -7.62
C VAL A 224 23.18 6.70 -7.74
N SER A 225 22.04 7.40 -7.54
CA SER A 225 21.99 8.87 -7.59
C SER A 225 22.88 9.54 -6.55
N TRP A 226 23.04 8.92 -5.37
CA TRP A 226 23.94 9.39 -4.32
C TRP A 226 25.39 8.90 -4.49
N GLN A 227 25.68 8.25 -5.61
CA GLN A 227 27.01 7.72 -5.92
C GLN A 227 27.57 6.79 -4.84
N VAL A 228 26.71 5.92 -4.28
CA VAL A 228 27.10 4.86 -3.34
C VAL A 228 27.37 3.54 -4.08
N ILE A 229 26.64 3.29 -5.16
CA ILE A 229 26.83 2.14 -6.06
C ILE A 229 26.78 2.58 -7.52
N TYR A 230 27.34 1.78 -8.43
CA TYR A 230 27.41 2.08 -9.86
C TYR A 230 26.11 1.77 -10.63
N SER A 231 25.41 0.74 -10.24
CA SER A 231 24.20 0.27 -10.94
C SER A 231 23.20 -0.33 -9.98
N ASN A 232 21.94 -0.28 -10.36
CA ASN A 232 20.85 -0.85 -9.59
C ASN A 232 20.72 -2.36 -9.88
N PRO A 233 20.96 -3.24 -8.91
CA PRO A 233 20.87 -4.70 -9.14
C PRO A 233 19.45 -5.18 -9.49
N CYS A 234 18.39 -4.42 -9.12
CA CYS A 234 17.01 -4.76 -9.43
C CYS A 234 16.70 -4.71 -10.93
N GLU A 235 17.44 -3.91 -11.73
CA GLU A 235 17.22 -3.82 -13.17
C GLU A 235 17.48 -5.14 -13.91
N ARG A 236 18.29 -6.01 -13.32
CA ARG A 236 18.65 -7.32 -13.86
C ARG A 236 17.81 -8.48 -13.32
N VAL A 237 16.79 -8.17 -12.50
CA VAL A 237 15.93 -9.18 -11.87
C VAL A 237 14.48 -8.89 -12.22
N LYS A 238 13.76 -9.92 -12.67
CA LYS A 238 12.32 -9.83 -12.89
C LYS A 238 11.60 -10.38 -11.65
N PRO A 239 10.74 -9.60 -11.01
CA PRO A 239 9.91 -10.11 -9.92
C PRO A 239 8.90 -11.15 -10.44
N PRO A 240 8.29 -11.99 -9.57
CA PRO A 240 7.31 -12.98 -9.96
C PRO A 240 6.20 -12.41 -10.84
N LYS A 241 5.75 -13.19 -11.84
CA LYS A 241 4.64 -12.79 -12.71
C LYS A 241 3.34 -12.74 -11.91
N MET A 242 2.60 -11.66 -12.05
CA MET A 242 1.24 -11.56 -11.52
C MET A 242 0.26 -12.31 -12.43
N ARG A 243 -0.57 -13.17 -11.86
CA ARG A 243 -1.84 -13.51 -12.48
C ARG A 243 -2.81 -12.37 -12.18
N ARG A 244 -3.30 -11.68 -13.21
CA ARG A 244 -4.36 -10.69 -13.02
C ARG A 244 -5.59 -11.41 -12.50
N LYS A 245 -6.04 -11.07 -11.30
CA LYS A 245 -7.39 -11.43 -10.87
C LYS A 245 -8.33 -10.39 -11.46
N GLU A 246 -9.41 -10.86 -12.04
CA GLU A 246 -10.49 -9.98 -12.49
C GLU A 246 -11.02 -9.20 -11.29
N SER A 247 -11.27 -7.91 -11.52
CA SER A 247 -11.86 -7.06 -10.48
C SER A 247 -13.32 -7.49 -10.29
N ARG A 248 -13.69 -7.85 -9.07
CA ARG A 248 -15.08 -8.17 -8.75
C ARG A 248 -15.91 -6.90 -8.80
N TYR A 249 -17.01 -6.97 -9.51
CA TYR A 249 -18.01 -5.91 -9.64
C TYR A 249 -19.40 -6.52 -9.53
N LEU A 250 -20.41 -5.72 -9.35
CA LEU A 250 -21.82 -6.09 -9.35
C LEU A 250 -22.42 -5.81 -10.74
N ASP A 251 -23.26 -6.70 -11.21
CA ASP A 251 -24.22 -6.42 -12.30
C ASP A 251 -25.42 -5.62 -11.76
N GLU A 252 -26.41 -5.38 -12.60
CA GLU A 252 -27.61 -4.62 -12.23
C GLU A 252 -28.39 -5.30 -11.10
N ASP A 253 -28.54 -6.62 -11.16
CA ASP A 253 -29.25 -7.41 -10.14
C ASP A 253 -28.49 -7.36 -8.81
N GLY A 254 -27.17 -7.57 -8.82
CA GLY A 254 -26.35 -7.47 -7.63
C GLY A 254 -26.35 -6.07 -7.00
N VAL A 255 -26.44 -5.01 -7.80
CA VAL A 255 -26.62 -3.65 -7.28
C VAL A 255 -27.99 -3.52 -6.62
N ALA A 256 -29.06 -4.04 -7.23
CA ALA A 256 -30.41 -4.01 -6.66
C ALA A 256 -30.46 -4.76 -5.33
N GLU A 257 -29.84 -5.94 -5.23
CA GLU A 257 -29.75 -6.73 -3.98
C GLU A 257 -29.01 -5.96 -2.88
N VAL A 258 -27.84 -5.37 -3.19
CA VAL A 258 -27.08 -4.57 -2.23
C VAL A 258 -27.87 -3.35 -1.77
N VAL A 259 -28.53 -2.62 -2.67
CA VAL A 259 -29.32 -1.43 -2.35
C VAL A 259 -30.54 -1.79 -1.51
N ALA A 260 -31.22 -2.89 -1.81
CA ALA A 260 -32.34 -3.38 -1.00
C ALA A 260 -31.90 -3.75 0.42
N ALA A 261 -30.78 -4.46 0.56
CA ALA A 261 -30.27 -4.89 1.86
C ALA A 261 -29.77 -3.71 2.74
N LEU A 262 -29.50 -2.55 2.16
CA LEU A 262 -29.09 -1.35 2.89
C LEU A 262 -30.22 -0.65 3.66
N SER A 263 -31.49 -1.02 3.42
CA SER A 263 -32.65 -0.39 4.09
C SER A 263 -32.65 -0.64 5.61
N ASP A 264 -32.11 -1.78 6.06
CA ASP A 264 -32.05 -2.17 7.47
C ASP A 264 -30.73 -1.77 8.16
N GLU A 265 -29.89 -1.05 7.46
CA GLU A 265 -28.53 -0.70 7.94
C GLU A 265 -28.47 0.74 8.47
N PRO A 266 -27.43 1.09 9.25
CA PRO A 266 -27.25 2.47 9.69
C PRO A 266 -27.30 3.46 8.51
N TYR A 267 -28.09 4.50 8.64
CA TYR A 267 -28.47 5.38 7.54
C TYR A 267 -27.26 6.07 6.89
N ASP A 268 -26.31 6.52 7.70
CA ASP A 268 -25.04 7.12 7.25
C ASP A 268 -24.23 6.18 6.35
N TYR A 269 -24.08 4.90 6.73
CA TYR A 269 -23.41 3.90 5.93
C TYR A 269 -24.18 3.54 4.66
N SER A 270 -25.52 3.47 4.75
CA SER A 270 -26.39 3.23 3.60
C SER A 270 -26.20 4.34 2.55
N VAL A 271 -26.22 5.59 2.95
CA VAL A 271 -26.01 6.73 2.05
C VAL A 271 -24.61 6.72 1.45
N MET A 272 -23.57 6.47 2.25
CA MET A 272 -22.19 6.38 1.75
C MET A 272 -22.03 5.33 0.66
N VAL A 273 -22.61 4.12 0.83
CA VAL A 273 -22.54 3.04 -0.16
C VAL A 273 -23.29 3.40 -1.44
N ARG A 274 -24.51 3.92 -1.32
CA ARG A 274 -25.30 4.37 -2.48
C ARG A 274 -24.57 5.48 -3.25
N MET A 275 -23.96 6.43 -2.54
CA MET A 275 -23.18 7.50 -3.16
C MET A 275 -21.93 6.98 -3.88
N LEU A 276 -21.26 5.93 -3.37
CA LEU A 276 -20.15 5.26 -4.08
C LEU A 276 -20.62 4.61 -5.39
N ILE A 277 -21.81 3.99 -5.38
CA ILE A 277 -22.40 3.39 -6.59
C ILE A 277 -22.75 4.48 -7.61
N TYR A 278 -23.39 5.57 -7.21
CA TYR A 278 -23.79 6.66 -8.11
C TYR A 278 -22.63 7.45 -8.69
N SER A 279 -21.62 7.72 -7.88
CA SER A 279 -20.53 8.63 -8.25
C SER A 279 -19.29 7.92 -8.81
N GLY A 280 -19.05 6.68 -8.45
CA GLY A 280 -17.80 5.97 -8.74
C GLY A 280 -16.56 6.55 -8.05
N LEU A 281 -16.73 7.36 -7.00
CA LEU A 281 -15.64 7.96 -6.23
C LEU A 281 -14.78 6.91 -5.55
N ARG A 282 -13.50 7.25 -5.32
CA ARG A 282 -12.68 6.48 -4.39
C ARG A 282 -13.20 6.69 -2.96
N ARG A 283 -13.04 5.68 -2.10
CA ARG A 283 -13.45 5.77 -0.68
C ARG A 283 -12.96 7.05 0.00
N GLY A 284 -11.70 7.38 -0.16
CA GLY A 284 -11.12 8.59 0.45
C GLY A 284 -11.66 9.88 -0.15
N GLU A 285 -11.96 9.91 -1.45
CA GLU A 285 -12.58 11.04 -2.13
C GLU A 285 -14.01 11.27 -1.59
N LEU A 286 -14.82 10.20 -1.49
CA LEU A 286 -16.16 10.30 -0.90
C LEU A 286 -16.13 10.90 0.51
N LEU A 287 -15.27 10.36 1.38
CA LEU A 287 -15.15 10.81 2.77
C LEU A 287 -14.50 12.19 2.92
N GLY A 288 -13.84 12.66 1.86
CA GLY A 288 -13.26 14.00 1.78
C GLY A 288 -14.22 15.07 1.29
N LEU A 289 -15.44 14.73 0.86
CA LEU A 289 -16.42 15.69 0.36
C LEU A 289 -16.94 16.62 1.46
N GLU A 290 -17.14 17.86 1.08
CA GLU A 290 -17.74 18.91 1.91
C GLU A 290 -19.01 19.44 1.25
N TRP A 291 -19.94 20.00 2.03
CA TRP A 291 -21.18 20.55 1.49
C TRP A 291 -20.93 21.69 0.52
N SER A 292 -19.85 22.46 0.72
CA SER A 292 -19.40 23.51 -0.20
C SER A 292 -18.91 22.97 -1.56
N ASP A 293 -18.58 21.69 -1.67
CA ASP A 293 -18.23 21.06 -2.96
C ASP A 293 -19.47 20.80 -3.84
N LEU A 294 -20.68 20.79 -3.25
CA LEU A 294 -21.92 20.47 -3.94
C LEU A 294 -22.60 21.75 -4.45
N ASN A 295 -22.68 21.88 -5.76
CA ASN A 295 -23.53 22.89 -6.40
C ASN A 295 -24.90 22.29 -6.71
N VAL A 296 -25.89 22.59 -5.86
CA VAL A 296 -27.24 22.02 -5.97
C VAL A 296 -27.93 22.49 -7.26
N GLN A 297 -27.67 23.72 -7.75
CA GLN A 297 -28.33 24.25 -8.96
C GLN A 297 -27.89 23.49 -10.23
N THR A 298 -26.64 23.15 -10.33
CA THR A 298 -26.10 22.42 -11.49
C THR A 298 -26.13 20.90 -11.29
N GLY A 299 -26.35 20.42 -10.07
CA GLY A 299 -26.24 19.01 -9.69
C GLY A 299 -24.81 18.47 -9.77
N CYS A 300 -23.82 19.35 -9.68
CA CYS A 300 -22.41 18.99 -9.80
C CYS A 300 -21.72 18.98 -8.44
N ILE A 301 -20.78 18.04 -8.26
CA ILE A 301 -19.92 17.96 -7.09
C ILE A 301 -18.45 18.02 -7.52
N SER A 302 -17.65 18.82 -6.82
CA SER A 302 -16.22 18.97 -7.03
C SER A 302 -15.45 17.97 -6.19
N VAL A 303 -14.49 17.27 -6.78
CA VAL A 303 -13.61 16.30 -6.07
C VAL A 303 -12.22 16.91 -5.96
N GLU A 304 -11.88 17.42 -4.79
CA GLU A 304 -10.66 18.20 -4.58
C GLU A 304 -9.71 17.54 -3.59
N ARG A 305 -10.23 16.78 -2.64
CA ARG A 305 -9.48 16.23 -1.52
C ARG A 305 -9.82 14.76 -1.27
N SER A 306 -8.97 14.10 -0.48
CA SER A 306 -9.15 12.71 -0.08
C SER A 306 -8.85 12.53 1.40
N LEU A 307 -9.74 11.87 2.12
CA LEU A 307 -9.52 11.50 3.52
C LEU A 307 -8.71 10.20 3.59
N LEU A 308 -7.58 10.25 4.28
CA LEU A 308 -6.63 9.15 4.42
C LEU A 308 -6.41 8.81 5.90
N TYR A 309 -5.86 7.64 6.13
CA TYR A 309 -5.44 7.19 7.46
C TYR A 309 -4.01 6.66 7.43
N SER A 310 -3.22 7.01 8.43
CA SER A 310 -1.99 6.31 8.74
C SER A 310 -1.85 6.14 10.26
N PRO A 311 -1.17 5.07 10.75
CA PRO A 311 -0.98 4.87 12.19
C PRO A 311 -0.28 6.03 12.89
N GLU A 312 0.63 6.72 12.18
CA GLU A 312 1.46 7.80 12.72
C GLU A 312 0.70 9.13 12.81
N ARG A 313 -0.21 9.41 11.85
CA ARG A 313 -0.91 10.70 11.74
C ARG A 313 -2.40 10.62 12.10
N GLY A 314 -2.93 9.41 12.31
CA GLY A 314 -4.37 9.20 12.42
C GLY A 314 -5.09 9.46 11.09
N VAL A 315 -6.30 10.00 11.16
CA VAL A 315 -7.08 10.42 10.00
C VAL A 315 -6.64 11.83 9.59
N PHE A 316 -6.37 12.03 8.31
CA PHE A 316 -5.95 13.33 7.78
C PHE A 316 -6.44 13.53 6.34
N VAL A 317 -6.51 14.79 5.93
CA VAL A 317 -6.83 15.19 4.56
C VAL A 317 -5.54 15.28 3.75
N ASP A 318 -5.57 14.78 2.54
CA ASP A 318 -4.51 14.96 1.54
C ASP A 318 -5.16 15.47 0.24
N ASP A 319 -4.48 16.38 -0.43
CA ASP A 319 -4.95 16.86 -1.73
C ASP A 319 -4.92 15.73 -2.75
N THR A 320 -5.83 15.78 -3.71
CA THR A 320 -5.85 14.77 -4.77
C THR A 320 -4.55 14.79 -5.57
N LYS A 321 -4.07 13.61 -5.92
CA LYS A 321 -2.68 13.28 -6.29
C LYS A 321 -2.09 14.00 -7.50
N THR A 322 -2.92 14.54 -8.39
CA THR A 322 -2.52 15.14 -9.68
C THR A 322 -3.57 16.12 -10.13
N ASP A 323 -3.22 17.08 -10.98
CA ASP A 323 -4.18 18.00 -11.63
C ASP A 323 -5.34 17.27 -12.32
N GLY A 324 -5.13 16.04 -12.81
CA GLY A 324 -6.19 15.18 -13.37
C GLY A 324 -7.10 14.50 -12.33
N SER A 325 -6.81 14.65 -11.03
CA SER A 325 -7.66 14.10 -9.94
C SER A 325 -8.69 15.13 -9.47
N HIS A 326 -8.45 16.42 -9.66
CA HIS A 326 -9.44 17.46 -9.52
C HIS A 326 -10.43 17.35 -10.68
N ARG A 327 -11.68 17.08 -10.35
CA ARG A 327 -12.73 16.91 -11.35
C ARG A 327 -14.09 17.26 -10.81
N ILE A 328 -14.97 17.64 -11.72
CA ILE A 328 -16.37 17.92 -11.42
C ILE A 328 -17.20 16.75 -11.94
N LEU A 329 -18.08 16.21 -11.10
CA LEU A 329 -18.99 15.14 -11.43
C LEU A 329 -20.42 15.68 -11.38
N ARG A 330 -21.19 15.42 -12.43
CA ARG A 330 -22.65 15.59 -12.37
C ARG A 330 -23.28 14.36 -11.74
N LEU A 331 -24.05 14.56 -10.69
CA LEU A 331 -24.79 13.52 -9.99
C LEU A 331 -26.16 13.31 -10.63
N PRO A 332 -26.72 12.09 -10.63
CA PRO A 332 -28.10 11.85 -11.01
C PRO A 332 -29.04 12.46 -9.96
N LYS A 333 -30.29 12.76 -10.36
CA LYS A 333 -31.29 13.38 -9.46
C LYS A 333 -31.46 12.56 -8.18
N SER A 334 -31.59 11.25 -8.27
CA SER A 334 -31.70 10.35 -7.10
C SER A 334 -30.56 10.47 -6.09
N ALA A 335 -29.34 10.78 -6.55
CA ALA A 335 -28.23 11.02 -5.64
C ALA A 335 -28.30 12.39 -4.97
N LEU A 336 -28.84 13.40 -5.67
CA LEU A 336 -29.06 14.74 -5.10
C LEU A 336 -30.18 14.72 -4.06
N ASP A 337 -31.28 14.06 -4.37
CA ASP A 337 -32.42 13.88 -3.43
C ASP A 337 -31.93 13.15 -2.16
N LEU A 338 -31.14 12.10 -2.33
CA LEU A 338 -30.51 11.34 -1.22
C LEU A 338 -29.58 12.21 -0.36
N LEU A 339 -28.80 13.09 -0.97
CA LEU A 339 -27.92 14.01 -0.23
C LEU A 339 -28.73 15.10 0.51
N GLU A 340 -29.83 15.59 -0.05
CA GLU A 340 -30.70 16.53 0.63
C GLU A 340 -31.35 15.92 1.88
N GLU A 341 -31.90 14.71 1.75
CA GLU A 341 -32.42 13.95 2.90
C GLU A 341 -31.33 13.68 3.95
N TYR A 342 -30.14 13.34 3.50
CA TYR A 342 -29.00 13.09 4.39
C TYR A 342 -28.55 14.34 5.13
N ARG A 343 -28.60 15.50 4.48
CA ARG A 343 -28.28 16.78 5.12
C ARG A 343 -29.28 17.09 6.25
N ALA A 344 -30.59 16.90 6.00
CA ALA A 344 -31.61 17.09 7.03
C ALA A 344 -31.40 16.11 8.21
N TRP A 345 -31.07 14.85 7.93
CA TRP A 345 -30.72 13.86 8.96
C TRP A 345 -29.49 14.27 9.77
N GLN A 346 -28.41 14.74 9.10
CA GLN A 346 -27.19 15.19 9.75
C GLN A 346 -27.44 16.39 10.68
N GLU A 347 -28.24 17.36 10.25
CA GLU A 347 -28.64 18.50 11.10
C GLU A 347 -29.44 18.03 12.32
N GLY A 348 -30.33 17.05 12.17
CA GLY A 348 -31.02 16.41 13.30
C GLY A 348 -30.04 15.78 14.30
N ARG A 349 -29.08 15.02 13.82
CA ARG A 349 -28.02 14.42 14.66
C ARG A 349 -27.18 15.47 15.38
N LYS A 350 -26.85 16.56 14.68
CA LYS A 350 -26.13 17.69 15.27
C LYS A 350 -26.94 18.33 16.41
N ALA A 351 -28.22 18.52 16.21
CA ALA A 351 -29.11 19.07 17.25
C ALA A 351 -29.22 18.14 18.46
N GLU A 352 -29.31 16.82 18.25
CA GLU A 352 -29.34 15.82 19.35
C GLU A 352 -28.07 15.80 20.17
N LEU A 353 -26.90 15.90 19.54
CA LEU A 353 -25.59 15.81 20.20
C LEU A 353 -25.15 17.13 20.83
N GLY A 354 -25.65 18.27 20.35
CA GLY A 354 -25.34 19.59 20.90
C GLY A 354 -23.84 19.85 20.99
N SER A 355 -23.33 20.07 22.19
CA SER A 355 -21.90 20.38 22.43
C SER A 355 -20.93 19.23 22.15
N LEU A 356 -21.41 18.01 21.94
CA LEU A 356 -20.55 16.87 21.56
C LEU A 356 -20.27 16.88 20.05
N TRP A 357 -21.03 17.66 19.27
CA TRP A 357 -20.82 17.74 17.83
C TRP A 357 -19.61 18.61 17.50
N GLN A 358 -18.72 18.07 16.67
CA GLN A 358 -17.60 18.80 16.10
C GLN A 358 -18.04 19.47 14.79
N GLU A 359 -18.02 20.79 14.77
CA GLU A 359 -18.42 21.56 13.59
C GLU A 359 -17.49 21.30 12.41
N SER A 360 -18.04 20.89 11.29
CA SER A 360 -17.31 20.71 10.02
C SER A 360 -18.25 20.85 8.83
N ASP A 361 -17.71 21.24 7.68
CA ASP A 361 -18.47 21.29 6.42
C ASP A 361 -18.56 19.93 5.72
N ARG A 362 -18.13 18.84 6.39
CA ARG A 362 -18.09 17.51 5.77
C ARG A 362 -19.46 16.91 5.56
N ILE A 363 -19.65 16.32 4.36
CA ILE A 363 -20.85 15.54 4.07
C ILE A 363 -20.87 14.28 4.95
N PHE A 364 -19.78 13.50 4.96
CA PHE A 364 -19.70 12.24 5.70
C PHE A 364 -18.77 12.37 6.91
N THR A 365 -19.31 12.15 8.09
CA THR A 365 -18.63 12.37 9.37
C THR A 365 -18.62 11.10 10.23
N ALA A 366 -17.82 11.09 11.26
CA ALA A 366 -17.98 10.18 12.39
C ALA A 366 -19.25 10.55 13.18
N TRP A 367 -19.60 9.73 14.17
CA TRP A 367 -20.82 9.89 14.97
C TRP A 367 -20.92 11.26 15.67
N ASP A 368 -19.79 11.89 15.91
CA ASP A 368 -19.64 13.18 16.63
C ASP A 368 -19.36 14.37 15.69
N GLY A 369 -19.55 14.23 14.37
CA GLY A 369 -19.25 15.26 13.38
C GLY A 369 -17.80 15.34 12.94
N GLY A 370 -16.89 14.61 13.58
CA GLY A 370 -15.48 14.58 13.24
C GLY A 370 -15.13 13.75 11.99
N MET A 371 -13.87 13.64 11.67
CA MET A 371 -13.39 12.88 10.51
C MET A 371 -13.62 11.37 10.68
N LEU A 372 -14.39 10.76 9.78
CA LEU A 372 -14.60 9.31 9.77
C LEU A 372 -13.32 8.58 9.31
N ASN A 373 -12.87 7.60 10.09
CA ASN A 373 -11.76 6.76 9.66
C ASN A 373 -12.13 5.95 8.41
N PRO A 374 -11.43 6.12 7.27
CA PRO A 374 -11.73 5.41 6.03
C PRO A 374 -11.76 3.89 6.17
N GLU A 375 -10.95 3.32 7.06
CA GLU A 375 -10.95 1.88 7.34
C GLU A 375 -12.26 1.40 7.97
N ALA A 376 -12.98 2.26 8.71
CA ALA A 376 -14.24 1.91 9.34
C ALA A 376 -15.29 1.55 8.28
N LEU A 377 -15.43 2.37 7.23
CA LEU A 377 -16.35 2.11 6.12
C LEU A 377 -16.04 0.78 5.40
N SER A 378 -14.75 0.53 5.10
CA SER A 378 -14.36 -0.72 4.43
C SER A 378 -14.61 -1.96 5.29
N LYS A 379 -14.30 -1.87 6.60
CA LYS A 379 -14.52 -2.99 7.54
C LYS A 379 -16.01 -3.24 7.76
N TRP A 380 -16.81 -2.17 7.86
CA TRP A 380 -18.24 -2.30 7.99
C TRP A 380 -18.87 -2.92 6.73
N PHE A 381 -18.52 -2.42 5.53
CA PHE A 381 -19.04 -2.90 4.27
C PHE A 381 -18.73 -4.39 4.04
N HIS A 382 -17.48 -4.81 4.29
CA HIS A 382 -17.13 -6.23 4.20
C HIS A 382 -17.98 -7.10 5.13
N LYS A 383 -18.19 -6.67 6.38
CA LYS A 383 -19.06 -7.41 7.32
C LYS A 383 -20.52 -7.41 6.89
N PHE A 384 -21.00 -6.31 6.30
CA PHE A 384 -22.33 -6.20 5.75
C PHE A 384 -22.55 -7.22 4.63
N ILE A 385 -21.67 -7.27 3.62
CA ILE A 385 -21.70 -8.22 2.51
C ILE A 385 -21.73 -9.67 3.03
N VAL A 386 -20.82 -10.02 3.94
CA VAL A 386 -20.75 -11.38 4.50
C VAL A 386 -22.00 -11.72 5.32
N ARG A 387 -22.48 -10.82 6.18
CA ARG A 387 -23.64 -11.04 7.05
C ARG A 387 -24.94 -11.22 6.28
N LYS A 388 -25.12 -10.47 5.20
CA LYS A 388 -26.33 -10.53 4.36
C LYS A 388 -26.22 -11.57 3.24
N GLY A 389 -25.09 -12.26 3.09
CA GLY A 389 -24.89 -13.28 2.03
C GLY A 389 -24.87 -12.70 0.62
N LEU A 390 -24.49 -11.43 0.48
CA LEU A 390 -24.49 -10.68 -0.79
C LEU A 390 -23.29 -11.06 -1.67
N PRO A 391 -23.34 -10.77 -2.99
CA PRO A 391 -22.20 -11.00 -3.89
C PRO A 391 -20.91 -10.36 -3.36
N ASP A 392 -19.78 -11.10 -3.40
CA ASP A 392 -18.51 -10.69 -2.82
C ASP A 392 -17.89 -9.52 -3.61
N VAL A 393 -18.13 -8.33 -3.12
CA VAL A 393 -17.60 -7.08 -3.67
C VAL A 393 -16.96 -6.24 -2.56
N SER A 394 -15.87 -5.54 -2.89
CA SER A 394 -15.25 -4.59 -1.96
C SER A 394 -15.78 -3.17 -2.19
N ILE A 395 -15.51 -2.25 -1.25
CA ILE A 395 -15.79 -0.80 -1.44
C ILE A 395 -15.15 -0.28 -2.74
N HIS A 396 -13.94 -0.73 -3.08
CA HIS A 396 -13.32 -0.34 -4.36
C HIS A 396 -14.00 -1.02 -5.57
N GLY A 397 -14.57 -2.21 -5.36
CA GLY A 397 -15.38 -2.91 -6.36
C GLY A 397 -16.64 -2.14 -6.76
N LEU A 398 -17.24 -1.33 -5.87
CA LEU A 398 -18.38 -0.46 -6.20
C LEU A 398 -18.02 0.60 -7.27
N ARG A 399 -16.79 1.08 -7.25
CA ARG A 399 -16.27 1.95 -8.31
C ARG A 399 -16.11 1.19 -9.64
N HIS A 400 -15.70 -0.08 -9.58
CA HIS A 400 -15.68 -0.95 -10.76
C HIS A 400 -17.10 -1.20 -11.27
N THR A 401 -18.05 -1.44 -10.39
CA THR A 401 -19.49 -1.54 -10.70
C THR A 401 -19.98 -0.31 -11.45
N ASN A 402 -19.79 0.90 -10.91
CA ASN A 402 -20.19 2.16 -11.57
C ASN A 402 -19.62 2.25 -13.00
N ALA A 403 -18.33 1.96 -13.17
CA ALA A 403 -17.70 2.04 -14.48
C ALA A 403 -18.23 0.98 -15.46
N THR A 404 -18.42 -0.26 -15.00
CA THR A 404 -18.94 -1.35 -15.82
C THR A 404 -20.36 -1.05 -16.30
N LEU A 405 -21.24 -0.59 -15.39
CA LEU A 405 -22.61 -0.22 -15.73
C LEU A 405 -22.66 0.95 -16.72
N LEU A 406 -21.81 1.98 -16.57
CA LEU A 406 -21.74 3.08 -17.52
C LEU A 406 -21.28 2.65 -18.90
N ILE A 407 -20.28 1.75 -18.98
CA ILE A 407 -19.78 1.22 -20.25
C ILE A 407 -20.82 0.31 -20.91
N ALA A 408 -21.47 -0.56 -20.14
CA ALA A 408 -22.56 -1.42 -20.65
C ALA A 408 -23.75 -0.58 -21.13
N GLY A 409 -24.03 0.57 -20.47
CA GLY A 409 -25.02 1.54 -20.91
C GLY A 409 -24.56 2.43 -22.09
N GLY A 410 -23.48 2.11 -22.79
CA GLY A 410 -23.01 2.79 -24.00
C GLY A 410 -22.27 4.12 -23.76
N VAL A 411 -21.91 4.46 -22.51
CA VAL A 411 -21.15 5.69 -22.22
C VAL A 411 -19.72 5.57 -22.76
N PRO A 412 -19.22 6.52 -23.57
CA PRO A 412 -17.89 6.44 -24.15
C PRO A 412 -16.80 6.25 -23.08
N LEU A 413 -15.85 5.35 -23.33
CA LEU A 413 -14.77 4.98 -22.42
C LEU A 413 -13.95 6.19 -21.91
N LYS A 414 -13.75 7.19 -22.77
CA LYS A 414 -13.07 8.45 -22.39
C LYS A 414 -13.85 9.22 -21.33
N THR A 415 -15.17 9.29 -21.46
CA THR A 415 -16.08 9.95 -20.50
C THR A 415 -16.04 9.22 -19.15
N VAL A 416 -16.14 7.89 -19.16
CA VAL A 416 -16.02 7.06 -17.95
C VAL A 416 -14.66 7.26 -17.29
N SER A 417 -13.57 7.23 -18.08
CA SER A 417 -12.20 7.46 -17.58
C SER A 417 -12.04 8.83 -16.90
N SER A 418 -12.54 9.88 -17.53
CA SER A 418 -12.53 11.25 -16.96
C SER A 418 -13.38 11.34 -15.69
N ARG A 419 -14.59 10.77 -15.70
CA ARG A 419 -15.49 10.73 -14.54
C ARG A 419 -14.82 10.04 -13.34
N LEU A 420 -14.12 8.95 -13.59
CA LEU A 420 -13.38 8.24 -12.55
C LEU A 420 -12.08 8.95 -12.14
N GLY A 421 -11.54 9.88 -12.91
CA GLY A 421 -10.24 10.50 -12.66
C GLY A 421 -9.09 9.49 -12.79
N HIS A 422 -9.09 8.70 -13.87
CA HIS A 422 -7.95 7.88 -14.25
C HIS A 422 -6.97 8.72 -15.07
N SER A 423 -5.69 8.71 -14.68
CA SER A 423 -4.63 9.44 -15.39
C SER A 423 -4.37 8.92 -16.81
N SER A 424 -4.81 7.68 -17.11
CA SER A 424 -4.69 7.07 -18.41
C SER A 424 -5.96 6.29 -18.77
N ILE A 425 -6.45 6.50 -19.99
CA ILE A 425 -7.59 5.77 -20.57
C ILE A 425 -7.30 4.27 -20.67
N SER A 426 -6.02 3.89 -20.85
CA SER A 426 -5.61 2.48 -20.90
C SER A 426 -5.87 1.77 -19.56
N THR A 427 -5.87 2.49 -18.43
CA THR A 427 -6.26 1.93 -17.14
C THR A 427 -7.72 1.48 -17.17
N THR A 428 -8.61 2.33 -17.69
CA THR A 428 -10.04 2.01 -17.84
C THR A 428 -10.23 0.84 -18.82
N GLY A 429 -9.65 0.91 -20.03
CA GLY A 429 -9.76 -0.14 -21.03
C GLY A 429 -9.25 -1.51 -20.56
N ASN A 430 -8.12 -1.53 -19.84
CA ASN A 430 -7.55 -2.78 -19.33
C ASN A 430 -8.34 -3.42 -18.19
N ILE A 431 -9.07 -2.63 -17.39
CA ILE A 431 -9.87 -3.12 -16.27
C ILE A 431 -11.23 -3.61 -16.77
N TYR A 432 -11.82 -2.93 -17.75
CA TYR A 432 -13.19 -3.15 -18.21
C TYR A 432 -13.29 -3.81 -19.60
N ALA A 433 -12.25 -4.55 -20.01
CA ALA A 433 -12.20 -5.24 -21.31
C ALA A 433 -13.40 -6.19 -21.54
N HIS A 434 -13.99 -6.75 -20.47
CA HIS A 434 -15.18 -7.60 -20.59
C HIS A 434 -16.43 -6.80 -20.95
N ALA A 435 -16.65 -5.65 -20.29
CA ALA A 435 -17.77 -4.77 -20.61
C ALA A 435 -17.68 -4.19 -22.04
N ILE A 436 -16.45 -4.06 -22.57
CA ILE A 436 -16.23 -3.64 -23.96
C ILE A 436 -16.65 -4.74 -24.94
N ARG A 437 -16.51 -6.03 -24.61
CA ARG A 437 -16.96 -7.13 -25.49
C ARG A 437 -18.48 -7.18 -25.61
N SER A 438 -19.21 -7.02 -24.50
CA SER A 438 -20.69 -6.94 -24.59
C SER A 438 -21.16 -5.71 -25.36
N ALA A 439 -20.43 -4.60 -25.31
CA ALA A 439 -20.69 -3.42 -26.12
C ALA A 439 -20.36 -3.65 -27.62
N ASP A 440 -19.44 -4.55 -27.95
CA ASP A 440 -19.11 -4.92 -29.34
C ASP A 440 -20.23 -5.76 -29.95
N GLU A 441 -20.86 -6.66 -29.20
CA GLU A 441 -22.07 -7.39 -29.60
C GLU A 441 -23.22 -6.42 -29.91
N ALA A 442 -23.50 -5.46 -29.00
CA ALA A 442 -24.51 -4.43 -29.22
C ALA A 442 -24.17 -3.50 -30.42
N ALA A 443 -22.88 -3.27 -30.69
CA ALA A 443 -22.45 -2.51 -31.87
C ALA A 443 -22.70 -3.28 -33.18
N ALA A 444 -22.55 -4.61 -33.19
CA ALA A 444 -22.87 -5.45 -34.33
C ALA A 444 -24.38 -5.44 -34.61
N ASP A 445 -25.21 -5.58 -33.58
CA ASP A 445 -26.67 -5.48 -33.68
C ASP A 445 -27.11 -4.11 -34.23
N THR A 446 -26.47 -3.03 -33.73
CA THR A 446 -26.74 -1.65 -34.21
C THR A 446 -26.39 -1.49 -35.72
N LEU A 447 -25.26 -2.11 -36.16
CA LEU A 447 -24.88 -2.09 -37.58
C LEU A 447 -25.87 -2.88 -38.43
N GLU A 448 -26.35 -4.00 -37.93
CA GLU A 448 -27.38 -4.80 -38.60
C GLU A 448 -28.70 -4.05 -38.75
N ASP A 449 -29.14 -3.37 -37.67
CA ASP A 449 -30.32 -2.48 -37.68
C ASP A 449 -30.18 -1.29 -38.66
N ILE A 450 -29.00 -0.70 -38.77
CA ILE A 450 -28.75 0.45 -39.65
C ILE A 450 -28.68 -0.01 -41.11
N LEU A 451 -28.05 -1.16 -41.36
CA LEU A 451 -27.85 -1.67 -42.72
C LEU A 451 -29.07 -2.45 -43.25
N GLY A 452 -29.73 -3.22 -42.35
CA GLY A 452 -30.93 -4.01 -42.68
C GLY A 452 -32.15 -3.14 -43.02
N LYS A 453 -32.29 -1.97 -42.44
CA LYS A 453 -33.36 -1.00 -42.76
C LYS A 453 -33.22 -0.39 -44.19
N LYS A 454 -32.09 -0.55 -44.87
CA LYS A 454 -31.90 -0.08 -46.24
C LYS A 454 -32.37 -1.07 -47.33
N ASP A 455 -32.60 -2.34 -46.97
CA ASP A 455 -33.04 -3.37 -47.93
C ASP A 455 -34.57 -3.52 -48.00
N GLU A 456 -35.34 -2.85 -47.10
CA GLU A 456 -36.82 -2.85 -47.14
C GLU A 456 -37.43 -1.67 -47.95
N ASP A 457 -36.60 -0.70 -48.39
CA ASP A 457 -37.05 0.48 -49.15
C ASP A 457 -36.63 0.44 -50.63
N PHE A 458 -36.33 -0.76 -51.20
CA PHE A 458 -36.09 -0.95 -52.61
C PHE A 458 -37.07 -1.91 -53.25
#